data_21a4edb533d3dba01675b5ac50374613
#
_entry.id   21a4edb533d3dba01675b5ac50374613
#
_cell.length_a   1.000
_cell.length_b   1.000
_cell.length_c   1.000
_cell.angle_alpha   90.00
_cell.angle_beta   90.00
_cell.angle_gamma   90.00
#
_symmetry.space_group_name_H-M   'P 1'
#
loop_
_entity.id
_entity.type
_entity.pdbx_description
1 polymer ?
#
loop_
_entity_poly.entity_id
_entity_poly.type
_entity_poly.pdbx_seq_one_letter_code
_entity_poly.pdbx_strand_id
1 'polypeptide(L)'
;MAIDSYFLKLREEIEKGILTGLNNRVAMSRLLPIVWLEAQKMERQVLLSVIDVDDFKNINDTYGHDVGDKVLKMVADTLIAGRRKDDITFRLGGEEFIIVFRDISYDQGKIVLERIRQNIENLEIGAEKIKVTVSIGASSLLDDKPKTLDEFIKFADLAMYEAKSQGKNRVILYRDIKDNFCKH
;
A
#
# COMPACT_ATOMS: atom_id res chain seq x y z
N MET A 1 34.53 0.47 7.45
CA MET A 1 33.67 1.49 8.13
C MET A 1 33.22 2.65 7.24
N ALA A 2 34.13 3.46 6.64
CA ALA A 2 33.70 4.61 5.77
C ALA A 2 33.03 4.16 4.46
N ILE A 3 33.56 3.12 3.81
CA ILE A 3 33.04 2.56 2.56
C ILE A 3 31.66 1.95 2.77
N ASP A 4 31.46 1.19 3.84
CA ASP A 4 30.15 0.58 4.15
C ASP A 4 29.07 1.65 4.40
N SER A 5 29.42 2.73 5.11
CA SER A 5 28.52 3.86 5.34
C SER A 5 28.14 4.59 4.04
N TYR A 6 29.07 4.72 3.08
CA TYR A 6 28.81 5.31 1.77
C TYR A 6 27.85 4.43 0.95
N PHE A 7 28.08 3.12 0.89
CA PHE A 7 27.20 2.20 0.17
C PHE A 7 25.81 2.11 0.80
N LEU A 8 25.67 2.21 2.12
CA LEU A 8 24.38 2.25 2.79
C LEU A 8 23.59 3.52 2.41
N LYS A 9 24.23 4.69 2.41
CA LYS A 9 23.59 5.95 1.98
C LYS A 9 23.18 5.92 0.52
N LEU A 10 24.04 5.45 -0.37
CA LEU A 10 23.74 5.32 -1.80
C LEU A 10 22.55 4.38 -2.03
N ARG A 11 22.48 3.29 -1.28
CA ARG A 11 21.34 2.38 -1.31
C ARG A 11 20.05 3.07 -0.87
N GLU A 12 20.07 3.80 0.25
CA GLU A 12 18.90 4.54 0.72
C GLU A 12 18.38 5.55 -0.32
N GLU A 13 19.29 6.25 -1.01
CA GLU A 13 18.93 7.17 -2.08
C GLU A 13 18.29 6.46 -3.28
N ILE A 14 18.80 5.28 -3.67
CA ILE A 14 18.23 4.49 -4.78
C ILE A 14 16.89 3.86 -4.41
N GLU A 15 16.69 3.46 -3.16
CA GLU A 15 15.49 2.74 -2.69
C GLU A 15 14.36 3.66 -2.25
N LYS A 16 14.59 4.98 -2.16
CA LYS A 16 13.56 5.95 -1.79
C LYS A 16 13.03 6.70 -3.02
N GLY A 17 11.72 6.88 -3.04
CA GLY A 17 11.08 7.73 -4.04
C GLY A 17 11.28 9.21 -3.73
N ILE A 18 11.79 9.98 -4.69
CA ILE A 18 12.11 11.40 -4.52
C ILE A 18 10.87 12.20 -4.08
N LEU A 19 9.71 11.91 -4.64
CA LEU A 19 8.49 12.66 -4.38
C LEU A 19 7.94 12.46 -2.97
N THR A 20 7.88 11.20 -2.50
CA THR A 20 7.17 10.82 -1.26
C THR A 20 8.08 10.36 -0.13
N GLY A 21 9.36 10.13 -0.41
CA GLY A 21 10.29 9.56 0.57
C GLY A 21 10.02 8.10 0.97
N LEU A 22 8.96 7.49 0.42
CA LEU A 22 8.65 6.08 0.65
C LEU A 22 9.62 5.15 -0.08
N ASN A 23 9.67 3.90 0.36
CA ASN A 23 10.36 2.86 -0.39
C ASN A 23 9.73 2.73 -1.78
N ASN A 24 10.57 2.61 -2.80
CA ASN A 24 10.13 2.47 -4.18
C ASN A 24 10.08 0.99 -4.62
N ARG A 25 9.81 0.76 -5.89
CA ARG A 25 9.75 -0.59 -6.48
C ARG A 25 11.07 -1.37 -6.32
N VAL A 26 12.22 -0.68 -6.35
CA VAL A 26 13.53 -1.33 -6.14
C VAL A 26 13.65 -1.85 -4.71
N ALA A 27 13.29 -1.03 -3.73
CA ALA A 27 13.25 -1.47 -2.34
C ALA A 27 12.26 -2.62 -2.14
N MET A 28 11.08 -2.57 -2.78
CA MET A 28 10.08 -3.62 -2.69
C MET A 28 10.60 -4.96 -3.20
N SER A 29 11.25 -5.00 -4.37
CA SER A 29 11.78 -6.24 -4.95
C SER A 29 12.84 -6.91 -4.06
N ARG A 30 13.49 -6.17 -3.19
CA ARG A 30 14.47 -6.67 -2.22
C ARG A 30 13.83 -7.04 -0.88
N LEU A 31 12.99 -6.18 -0.32
CA LEU A 31 12.48 -6.32 1.05
C LEU A 31 11.31 -7.31 1.15
N LEU A 32 10.40 -7.29 0.19
CA LEU A 32 9.18 -8.09 0.28
C LEU A 32 9.45 -9.61 0.25
N PRO A 33 10.40 -10.14 -0.58
CA PRO A 33 10.77 -11.56 -0.51
C PRO A 33 11.34 -11.97 0.85
N ILE A 34 12.09 -11.08 1.52
CA ILE A 34 12.66 -11.35 2.86
C ILE A 34 11.52 -11.49 3.87
N VAL A 35 10.59 -10.53 3.90
CA VAL A 35 9.41 -10.56 4.79
C VAL A 35 8.58 -11.82 4.56
N TRP A 36 8.34 -12.16 3.30
CA TRP A 36 7.62 -13.35 2.89
C TRP A 36 8.26 -14.64 3.42
N LEU A 37 9.56 -14.83 3.19
CA LEU A 37 10.29 -16.02 3.63
C LEU A 37 10.38 -16.13 5.15
N GLU A 38 10.64 -15.02 5.84
CA GLU A 38 10.65 -14.99 7.31
C GLU A 38 9.30 -15.36 7.89
N ALA A 39 8.22 -14.78 7.35
CA ALA A 39 6.87 -15.02 7.82
C ALA A 39 6.44 -16.48 7.62
N GLN A 40 6.74 -17.07 6.46
CA GLN A 40 6.47 -18.49 6.20
C GLN A 40 7.26 -19.41 7.16
N LYS A 41 8.56 -19.15 7.34
CA LYS A 41 9.42 -19.96 8.20
C LYS A 41 9.01 -19.92 9.67
N MET A 42 8.52 -18.76 10.12
CA MET A 42 8.13 -18.53 11.52
C MET A 42 6.64 -18.65 11.77
N GLU A 43 5.85 -19.02 10.75
CA GLU A 43 4.37 -19.08 10.80
C GLU A 43 3.76 -17.78 11.33
N ARG A 44 4.34 -16.63 10.94
CA ARG A 44 3.87 -15.32 11.37
C ARG A 44 2.85 -14.75 10.42
N GLN A 45 1.86 -14.06 11.00
CA GLN A 45 0.86 -13.37 10.22
C GLN A 45 1.43 -12.11 9.56
N VAL A 46 1.21 -12.00 8.26
CA VAL A 46 1.51 -10.81 7.47
C VAL A 46 0.28 -10.44 6.67
N LEU A 47 -0.10 -9.18 6.72
CA LEU A 47 -1.14 -8.60 5.88
C LEU A 47 -0.49 -7.68 4.85
N LEU A 48 -0.74 -7.93 3.57
CA LEU A 48 -0.34 -7.07 2.47
C LEU A 48 -1.56 -6.33 1.95
N SER A 49 -1.45 -5.00 1.83
CA SER A 49 -2.51 -4.18 1.25
C SER A 49 -2.01 -3.43 0.02
N VAL A 50 -2.78 -3.46 -1.05
CA VAL A 50 -2.62 -2.62 -2.24
C VAL A 50 -3.59 -1.46 -2.13
N ILE A 51 -3.11 -0.25 -2.36
CA ILE A 51 -3.84 1.01 -2.19
C ILE A 51 -3.68 1.82 -3.46
N ASP A 52 -4.78 2.32 -3.99
CA ASP A 52 -4.78 3.16 -5.18
C ASP A 52 -5.62 4.42 -4.92
N VAL A 53 -5.08 5.57 -5.34
CA VAL A 53 -5.77 6.86 -5.19
C VAL A 53 -6.85 6.97 -6.24
N ASP A 54 -8.08 7.11 -5.79
CA ASP A 54 -9.26 7.17 -6.67
C ASP A 54 -9.24 8.41 -7.56
N ASP A 55 -9.54 8.21 -8.84
CA ASP A 55 -9.67 9.29 -9.84
C ASP A 55 -8.43 10.21 -9.96
N PHE A 56 -7.23 9.71 -9.63
CA PHE A 56 -6.01 10.51 -9.61
C PHE A 56 -5.70 11.18 -10.96
N LYS A 57 -5.98 10.49 -12.07
CA LYS A 57 -5.84 11.08 -13.40
C LYS A 57 -6.71 12.33 -13.56
N ASN A 58 -7.96 12.26 -13.11
CA ASN A 58 -8.87 13.40 -13.17
C ASN A 58 -8.39 14.60 -12.32
N ILE A 59 -7.74 14.32 -11.18
CA ILE A 59 -7.10 15.37 -10.36
C ILE A 59 -5.98 16.05 -11.16
N ASN A 60 -5.10 15.29 -11.80
CA ASN A 60 -4.04 15.83 -12.64
C ASN A 60 -4.58 16.63 -13.83
N ASP A 61 -5.59 16.11 -14.50
CA ASP A 61 -6.19 16.74 -15.68
C ASP A 61 -6.90 18.05 -15.31
N THR A 62 -7.47 18.14 -14.09
CA THR A 62 -8.24 19.32 -13.63
C THR A 62 -7.36 20.38 -12.98
N TYR A 63 -6.41 19.97 -12.13
CA TYR A 63 -5.64 20.87 -11.25
C TYR A 63 -4.14 20.92 -11.59
N GLY A 64 -3.68 20.10 -12.52
CA GLY A 64 -2.28 20.01 -12.93
C GLY A 64 -1.45 19.05 -12.07
N HIS A 65 -0.28 18.66 -12.62
CA HIS A 65 0.62 17.67 -12.00
C HIS A 65 1.20 18.14 -10.65
N ASP A 66 1.43 19.44 -10.47
CA ASP A 66 1.95 19.98 -9.20
C ASP A 66 0.98 19.74 -8.04
N VAL A 67 -0.32 19.78 -8.33
CA VAL A 67 -1.38 19.48 -7.35
C VAL A 67 -1.47 17.96 -7.14
N GLY A 68 -1.38 17.18 -8.19
CA GLY A 68 -1.30 15.72 -8.08
C GLY A 68 -0.12 15.27 -7.22
N ASP A 69 1.04 15.91 -7.35
CA ASP A 69 2.22 15.64 -6.52
C ASP A 69 1.97 15.97 -5.04
N LYS A 70 1.26 17.05 -4.74
CA LYS A 70 0.85 17.38 -3.36
C LYS A 70 -0.11 16.32 -2.80
N VAL A 71 -1.08 15.87 -3.61
CA VAL A 71 -1.99 14.78 -3.24
C VAL A 71 -1.19 13.53 -2.85
N LEU A 72 -0.26 13.10 -3.69
CA LEU A 72 0.56 11.90 -3.44
C LEU A 72 1.42 12.02 -2.18
N LYS A 73 1.97 13.21 -1.91
CA LYS A 73 2.73 13.47 -0.67
C LYS A 73 1.84 13.36 0.56
N MET A 74 0.67 14.01 0.57
CA MET A 74 -0.23 13.98 1.71
C MET A 74 -0.81 12.58 1.96
N VAL A 75 -1.11 11.84 0.89
CA VAL A 75 -1.49 10.42 0.99
C VAL A 75 -0.34 9.62 1.62
N ALA A 76 0.89 9.75 1.12
CA ALA A 76 2.06 9.06 1.65
C ALA A 76 2.29 9.34 3.14
N ASP A 77 2.20 10.61 3.56
CA ASP A 77 2.34 11.02 4.95
C ASP A 77 1.24 10.39 5.83
N THR A 78 0.01 10.32 5.32
CA THR A 78 -1.11 9.68 6.03
C THR A 78 -0.91 8.17 6.17
N LEU A 79 -0.38 7.51 5.14
CA LEU A 79 -0.03 6.08 5.19
C LEU A 79 1.06 5.81 6.24
N ILE A 80 2.09 6.67 6.31
CA ILE A 80 3.17 6.56 7.30
C ILE A 80 2.62 6.77 8.71
N ALA A 81 1.80 7.79 8.93
CA ALA A 81 1.21 8.09 10.23
C ALA A 81 0.22 7.00 10.70
N GLY A 82 -0.41 6.30 9.78
CA GLY A 82 -1.40 5.25 10.08
C GLY A 82 -0.81 3.89 10.44
N ARG A 83 0.49 3.65 10.20
CA ARG A 83 1.17 2.37 10.40
C ARG A 83 2.09 2.37 11.64
N ARG A 84 2.51 1.17 12.07
CA ARG A 84 3.55 1.00 13.11
C ARG A 84 4.94 1.16 12.49
N LYS A 85 5.95 1.33 13.34
CA LYS A 85 7.36 1.48 12.91
C LYS A 85 7.88 0.29 12.10
N ASP A 86 7.45 -0.93 12.47
CA ASP A 86 7.90 -2.18 11.86
C ASP A 86 7.12 -2.55 10.58
N ASP A 87 6.05 -1.83 10.27
CA ASP A 87 5.32 -1.97 9.02
C ASP A 87 6.07 -1.27 7.90
N ILE A 88 5.97 -1.79 6.69
CA ILE A 88 6.72 -1.28 5.54
C ILE A 88 5.75 -0.68 4.53
N THR A 89 6.05 0.54 4.07
CA THR A 89 5.26 1.21 3.04
C THR A 89 6.08 1.42 1.79
N PHE A 90 5.47 1.13 0.64
CA PHE A 90 6.05 1.31 -0.69
C PHE A 90 5.15 2.18 -1.56
N ARG A 91 5.75 2.93 -2.48
CA ARG A 91 5.07 3.51 -3.63
C ARG A 91 5.60 2.84 -4.89
N LEU A 92 4.72 2.21 -5.66
CA LEU A 92 5.10 1.43 -6.85
C LEU A 92 5.33 2.30 -8.09
N GLY A 93 4.68 3.44 -8.15
CA GLY A 93 4.66 4.38 -9.26
C GLY A 93 3.25 4.95 -9.43
N GLY A 94 3.10 6.07 -10.15
CA GLY A 94 1.80 6.70 -10.31
C GLY A 94 1.11 6.95 -8.97
N GLU A 95 -0.08 6.41 -8.81
CA GLU A 95 -0.96 6.54 -7.64
C GLU A 95 -1.05 5.29 -6.76
N GLU A 96 -0.19 4.29 -7.00
CA GLU A 96 -0.25 2.99 -6.31
C GLU A 96 0.73 2.89 -5.15
N PHE A 97 0.22 2.41 -4.01
CA PHE A 97 0.97 2.18 -2.78
C PHE A 97 0.74 0.76 -2.24
N ILE A 98 1.71 0.27 -1.48
CA ILE A 98 1.59 -0.98 -0.72
C ILE A 98 1.96 -0.71 0.74
N ILE A 99 1.20 -1.29 1.68
CA ILE A 99 1.61 -1.42 3.07
C ILE A 99 1.66 -2.91 3.41
N VAL A 100 2.75 -3.30 4.06
CA VAL A 100 2.95 -4.63 4.62
C VAL A 100 2.94 -4.51 6.14
N PHE A 101 1.92 -5.06 6.76
CA PHE A 101 1.77 -5.12 8.20
C PHE A 101 2.28 -6.45 8.73
N ARG A 102 3.07 -6.40 9.78
CA ARG A 102 3.61 -7.58 10.46
C ARG A 102 2.84 -7.88 11.73
N ASP A 103 2.68 -9.17 12.03
CA ASP A 103 2.08 -9.67 13.27
C ASP A 103 0.72 -9.00 13.57
N ILE A 104 -0.16 -8.98 12.56
CA ILE A 104 -1.51 -8.42 12.64
C ILE A 104 -2.53 -9.40 12.08
N SER A 105 -3.65 -9.60 12.78
CA SER A 105 -4.74 -10.40 12.26
C SER A 105 -5.51 -9.66 11.14
N TYR A 106 -6.25 -10.40 10.35
CA TYR A 106 -7.09 -9.83 9.28
C TYR A 106 -8.04 -8.75 9.80
N ASP A 107 -8.72 -9.02 10.92
CA ASP A 107 -9.71 -8.09 11.48
C ASP A 107 -9.06 -6.83 12.04
N GLN A 108 -7.94 -6.97 12.73
CA GLN A 108 -7.16 -5.82 13.19
C GLN A 108 -6.61 -5.00 12.02
N GLY A 109 -6.14 -5.67 10.97
CA GLY A 109 -5.65 -5.02 9.75
C GLY A 109 -6.76 -4.22 9.06
N LYS A 110 -7.98 -4.78 8.97
CA LYS A 110 -9.14 -4.07 8.42
C LYS A 110 -9.44 -2.78 9.18
N ILE A 111 -9.39 -2.81 10.52
CA ILE A 111 -9.61 -1.63 11.35
C ILE A 111 -8.55 -0.54 11.06
N VAL A 112 -7.28 -0.94 10.95
CA VAL A 112 -6.20 0.00 10.64
C VAL A 112 -6.36 0.58 9.23
N LEU A 113 -6.67 -0.24 8.24
CA LEU A 113 -6.86 0.18 6.85
C LEU A 113 -8.08 1.11 6.71
N GLU A 114 -9.20 0.83 7.38
CA GLU A 114 -10.36 1.72 7.39
C GLU A 114 -10.05 3.07 8.04
N ARG A 115 -9.27 3.10 9.12
CA ARG A 115 -8.81 4.35 9.74
C ARG A 115 -7.92 5.14 8.77
N ILE A 116 -7.00 4.48 8.07
CA ILE A 116 -6.16 5.12 7.04
C ILE A 116 -7.02 5.70 5.93
N ARG A 117 -7.97 4.92 5.40
CA ARG A 117 -8.89 5.36 4.35
C ARG A 117 -9.68 6.61 4.79
N GLN A 118 -10.27 6.58 6.00
CA GLN A 118 -11.01 7.72 6.55
C GLN A 118 -10.13 8.95 6.75
N ASN A 119 -8.90 8.77 7.21
CA ASN A 119 -7.97 9.89 7.36
C ASN A 119 -7.64 10.53 6.01
N ILE A 120 -7.48 9.73 4.94
CA ILE A 120 -7.25 10.24 3.59
C ILE A 120 -8.51 10.97 3.07
N GLU A 121 -9.70 10.39 3.23
CA GLU A 121 -10.98 11.01 2.85
C GLU A 121 -11.19 12.38 3.51
N ASN A 122 -10.68 12.55 4.73
CA ASN A 122 -10.80 13.81 5.48
C ASN A 122 -9.73 14.86 5.12
N LEU A 123 -8.74 14.53 4.28
CA LEU A 123 -7.75 15.50 3.84
C LEU A 123 -8.42 16.65 3.07
N GLU A 124 -7.89 17.85 3.27
CA GLU A 124 -8.17 19.04 2.45
C GLU A 124 -6.86 19.50 1.83
N ILE A 125 -6.73 19.37 0.53
CA ILE A 125 -5.47 19.54 -0.18
C ILE A 125 -5.47 20.84 -0.96
N GLY A 126 -4.47 21.71 -0.68
CA GLY A 126 -4.35 23.00 -1.33
C GLY A 126 -5.40 24.02 -0.91
N ALA A 127 -5.36 25.20 -1.54
CA ALA A 127 -6.31 26.29 -1.27
C ALA A 127 -7.73 25.92 -1.74
N GLU A 128 -7.85 25.08 -2.75
CA GLU A 128 -9.09 24.59 -3.32
C GLU A 128 -9.78 23.51 -2.46
N LYS A 129 -9.13 23.08 -1.37
CA LYS A 129 -9.62 22.03 -0.46
C LYS A 129 -10.03 20.75 -1.20
N ILE A 130 -9.19 20.31 -2.13
CA ILE A 130 -9.42 19.13 -2.95
C ILE A 130 -9.59 17.91 -2.04
N LYS A 131 -10.66 17.15 -2.26
CA LYS A 131 -10.93 15.88 -1.60
C LYS A 131 -10.39 14.74 -2.44
N VAL A 132 -9.85 13.74 -1.76
CA VAL A 132 -9.32 12.53 -2.38
C VAL A 132 -9.73 11.32 -1.55
N THR A 133 -9.98 10.21 -2.24
CA THR A 133 -10.26 8.92 -1.62
C THR A 133 -9.30 7.85 -2.13
N VAL A 134 -9.30 6.70 -1.47
CA VAL A 134 -8.49 5.55 -1.86
C VAL A 134 -9.31 4.28 -1.85
N SER A 135 -9.05 3.43 -2.82
CA SER A 135 -9.53 2.05 -2.84
C SER A 135 -8.43 1.13 -2.33
N ILE A 136 -8.76 0.26 -1.38
CA ILE A 136 -7.80 -0.59 -0.67
C ILE A 136 -8.22 -2.04 -0.78
N GLY A 137 -7.30 -2.90 -1.24
CA GLY A 137 -7.44 -4.34 -1.18
C GLY A 137 -6.40 -4.95 -0.26
N ALA A 138 -6.73 -5.99 0.49
CA ALA A 138 -5.79 -6.65 1.37
C ALA A 138 -5.89 -8.17 1.32
N SER A 139 -4.74 -8.84 1.47
CA SER A 139 -4.59 -10.28 1.58
C SER A 139 -3.77 -10.65 2.80
N SER A 140 -4.09 -11.79 3.40
CA SER A 140 -3.43 -12.32 4.60
C SER A 140 -2.65 -13.59 4.25
N LEU A 141 -1.40 -13.66 4.70
CA LEU A 141 -0.53 -14.79 4.41
C LEU A 141 -1.07 -16.11 4.95
N LEU A 142 -1.50 -16.14 6.22
CA LEU A 142 -1.95 -17.38 6.85
C LEU A 142 -3.40 -17.73 6.55
N ASP A 143 -4.27 -16.73 6.34
CA ASP A 143 -5.70 -16.98 6.12
C ASP A 143 -6.00 -17.29 4.64
N ASP A 144 -5.38 -16.57 3.70
CA ASP A 144 -5.60 -16.77 2.26
C ASP A 144 -4.69 -17.83 1.65
N LYS A 145 -3.58 -18.16 2.33
CA LYS A 145 -2.63 -19.23 1.98
C LYS A 145 -2.12 -19.15 0.54
N PRO A 146 -1.63 -17.98 0.08
CA PRO A 146 -1.03 -17.86 -1.23
C PRO A 146 0.18 -18.80 -1.36
N LYS A 147 0.36 -19.41 -2.53
CA LYS A 147 1.45 -20.36 -2.79
C LYS A 147 2.77 -19.66 -3.12
N THR A 148 2.69 -18.47 -3.66
CA THR A 148 3.83 -17.65 -4.06
C THR A 148 3.66 -16.21 -3.61
N LEU A 149 4.77 -15.47 -3.57
CA LEU A 149 4.75 -14.04 -3.29
C LEU A 149 3.91 -13.27 -4.33
N ASP A 150 4.01 -13.65 -5.60
CA ASP A 150 3.23 -13.03 -6.68
C ASP A 150 1.73 -13.28 -6.49
N GLU A 151 1.35 -14.47 -6.05
CA GLU A 151 -0.05 -14.78 -5.71
C GLU A 151 -0.53 -13.98 -4.51
N PHE A 152 0.32 -13.75 -3.50
CA PHE A 152 0.01 -12.92 -2.35
C PHE A 152 -0.30 -11.47 -2.74
N ILE A 153 0.54 -10.89 -3.60
CA ILE A 153 0.31 -9.55 -4.16
C ILE A 153 -0.97 -9.54 -5.01
N LYS A 154 -1.14 -10.53 -5.89
CA LYS A 154 -2.29 -10.66 -6.77
C LYS A 154 -3.62 -10.72 -5.99
N PHE A 155 -3.67 -11.41 -4.86
CA PHE A 155 -4.88 -11.49 -4.04
C PHE A 155 -5.28 -10.11 -3.48
N ALA A 156 -4.32 -9.34 -2.99
CA ALA A 156 -4.58 -7.97 -2.54
C ALA A 156 -4.99 -7.04 -3.69
N ASP A 157 -4.38 -7.20 -4.87
CA ASP A 157 -4.71 -6.44 -6.07
C ASP A 157 -6.14 -6.73 -6.56
N LEU A 158 -6.55 -8.00 -6.59
CA LEU A 158 -7.93 -8.39 -6.90
C LEU A 158 -8.94 -7.75 -5.94
N ALA A 159 -8.62 -7.73 -4.65
CA ALA A 159 -9.46 -7.08 -3.65
C ALA A 159 -9.53 -5.55 -3.85
N MET A 160 -8.42 -4.90 -4.22
CA MET A 160 -8.39 -3.46 -4.54
C MET A 160 -9.22 -3.17 -5.81
N TYR A 161 -9.09 -3.99 -6.84
CA TYR A 161 -9.91 -3.87 -8.04
C TYR A 161 -11.41 -4.00 -7.73
N GLU A 162 -11.77 -4.95 -6.86
CA GLU A 162 -13.15 -5.09 -6.38
C GLU A 162 -13.62 -3.86 -5.61
N ALA A 163 -12.76 -3.25 -4.77
CA ALA A 163 -13.06 -2.00 -4.11
C ALA A 163 -13.39 -0.88 -5.10
N LYS A 164 -12.63 -0.77 -6.19
CA LYS A 164 -12.92 0.18 -7.27
C LYS A 164 -14.23 -0.11 -7.99
N SER A 165 -14.52 -1.38 -8.31
CA SER A 165 -15.72 -1.79 -9.04
C SER A 165 -17.01 -1.55 -8.24
N GLN A 166 -16.93 -1.69 -6.91
CA GLN A 166 -18.06 -1.47 -6.00
C GLN A 166 -18.30 0.01 -5.66
N GLY A 167 -17.62 0.96 -6.28
CA GLY A 167 -17.84 2.39 -6.12
C GLY A 167 -16.75 3.13 -5.34
N LYS A 168 -15.54 2.56 -5.26
CA LYS A 168 -14.35 3.18 -4.69
C LYS A 168 -14.46 3.48 -3.18
N ASN A 169 -13.48 4.21 -2.62
CA ASN A 169 -13.45 4.71 -1.25
C ASN A 169 -13.81 3.64 -0.19
N ARG A 170 -13.17 2.49 -0.27
CA ARG A 170 -13.44 1.36 0.64
C ARG A 170 -12.25 0.42 0.80
N VAL A 171 -12.35 -0.43 1.81
CA VAL A 171 -11.43 -1.54 2.06
C VAL A 171 -12.14 -2.85 1.76
N ILE A 172 -11.55 -3.67 0.90
CA ILE A 172 -12.01 -5.04 0.61
C ILE A 172 -10.90 -6.01 1.02
N LEU A 173 -11.27 -7.07 1.72
CA LEU A 173 -10.39 -8.18 2.06
C LEU A 173 -10.54 -9.30 1.04
N TYR A 174 -9.45 -9.92 0.59
CA TYR A 174 -9.52 -11.00 -0.38
C TYR A 174 -10.40 -12.16 0.10
N ARG A 175 -10.36 -12.50 1.39
CA ARG A 175 -11.23 -13.55 1.96
C ARG A 175 -12.72 -13.32 1.71
N ASP A 176 -13.16 -12.05 1.59
CA ASP A 176 -14.58 -11.69 1.41
C ASP A 176 -15.04 -11.87 -0.05
N ILE A 177 -14.07 -12.02 -0.99
CA ILE A 177 -14.34 -12.12 -2.42
C ILE A 177 -13.79 -13.38 -3.09
N LYS A 178 -12.98 -14.19 -2.39
CA LYS A 178 -12.29 -15.36 -2.97
C LYS A 178 -13.22 -16.35 -3.65
N ASP A 179 -14.44 -16.53 -3.14
CA ASP A 179 -15.40 -17.46 -3.71
C ASP A 179 -15.91 -17.04 -5.10
N ASN A 180 -15.77 -15.75 -5.44
CA ASN A 180 -16.09 -15.22 -6.77
C ASN A 180 -15.05 -15.66 -7.82
N PHE A 181 -13.81 -15.94 -7.40
CA PHE A 181 -12.67 -16.30 -8.26
C PHE A 181 -12.35 -17.80 -8.27
N CYS A 182 -12.93 -18.59 -7.36
CA CYS A 182 -12.72 -20.04 -7.29
C CYS A 182 -13.62 -20.85 -8.21
N LYS A 183 -14.45 -20.21 -9.05
CA LYS A 183 -15.44 -20.90 -9.93
C LYS A 183 -14.97 -21.11 -11.38
N HIS A 184 -13.66 -20.97 -11.66
CA HIS A 184 -13.12 -21.21 -13.01
C HIS A 184 -11.89 -22.11 -12.98
#